data_01c3d6aa4d2a3619446cfd8499278f3f
#
_entry.id   01c3d6aa4d2a3619446cfd8499278f3f
#
_cell.length_a   1.000
_cell.length_b   1.000
_cell.length_c   1.000
_cell.angle_alpha   90.00
_cell.angle_beta   90.00
_cell.angle_gamma   90.00
#
_symmetry.space_group_name_H-M   'P 1'
#
loop_
_entity.id
_entity.type
_entity.pdbx_description
1 polymer ?
#
loop_
_entity_poly.entity_id
_entity_poly.type
_entity_poly.pdbx_seq_one_letter_code
_entity_poly.pdbx_strand_id
1 'polypeptide(L)'
;MSKYSGAVKDIIIVVIGVAIIWFGLRIAFGTDNPFYVVSSGSMEPNLNVFDVLVVQGNDPFDKIQKGDIIVFNRPTGHDRVIVHRVAEILDDDPLVIRTKGDANPASIPGTDFPITKDEYIGKVAYVIPQIGYVTRILTPPINYIIIAVIVGIMIYKQYGKNKTKSSPVVLSDQFTPANSDIAETSTPSEIEHFNDLSKSSENSESKESERKET
;
A
#
# COMPACT_ATOMS: atom_id res chain seq x y z
N MET A 1 -20.46 26.61 8.70
CA MET A 1 -20.66 25.18 8.85
C MET A 1 -19.50 24.43 8.21
N SER A 2 -18.97 23.57 8.90
CA SER A 2 -17.62 23.04 9.11
C SER A 2 -16.95 22.41 7.86
N LYS A 3 -15.79 22.91 7.45
CA LYS A 3 -14.84 22.28 6.52
C LYS A 3 -14.37 20.87 7.00
N TYR A 4 -14.55 20.57 8.27
CA TYR A 4 -14.19 19.29 8.89
C TYR A 4 -15.21 18.17 8.64
N SER A 5 -16.46 18.54 8.26
CA SER A 5 -17.51 17.56 7.96
C SER A 5 -17.18 16.65 6.76
N GLY A 6 -16.51 17.19 5.71
CA GLY A 6 -16.09 16.42 4.55
C GLY A 6 -14.97 15.42 4.89
N ALA A 7 -13.91 15.89 5.54
CA ALA A 7 -12.77 15.06 5.91
C ALA A 7 -13.14 13.95 6.89
N VAL A 8 -14.02 14.23 7.86
CA VAL A 8 -14.52 13.22 8.80
C VAL A 8 -15.32 12.14 8.06
N LYS A 9 -16.18 12.56 7.12
CA LYS A 9 -16.93 11.64 6.28
C LYS A 9 -16.03 10.71 5.47
N ASP A 10 -14.99 11.27 4.83
CA ASP A 10 -14.05 10.52 4.02
C ASP A 10 -13.26 9.50 4.89
N ILE A 11 -12.85 9.89 6.08
CA ILE A 11 -12.19 9.00 7.04
C ILE A 11 -13.13 7.86 7.45
N ILE A 12 -14.39 8.16 7.77
CA ILE A 12 -15.36 7.13 8.15
C ILE A 12 -15.58 6.14 7.01
N ILE A 13 -15.70 6.60 5.76
CA ILE A 13 -15.85 5.74 4.58
C ILE A 13 -14.65 4.80 4.43
N VAL A 14 -13.44 5.33 4.57
CA VAL A 14 -12.21 4.52 4.50
C VAL A 14 -12.17 3.49 5.62
N VAL A 15 -12.46 3.88 6.86
CA VAL A 15 -12.47 2.95 8.01
C VAL A 15 -13.50 1.84 7.82
N ILE A 16 -14.71 2.19 7.38
CA ILE A 16 -15.74 1.19 7.09
C ILE A 16 -15.30 0.26 5.95
N GLY A 17 -14.72 0.80 4.87
CA GLY A 17 -14.21 0.00 3.76
C GLY A 17 -13.13 -0.99 4.20
N VAL A 18 -12.17 -0.54 5.00
CA VAL A 18 -11.12 -1.41 5.57
C VAL A 18 -11.73 -2.48 6.49
N ALA A 19 -12.69 -2.12 7.33
CA ALA A 19 -13.37 -3.06 8.20
C ALA A 19 -14.12 -4.14 7.41
N ILE A 20 -14.86 -3.76 6.36
CA ILE A 20 -15.57 -4.72 5.49
C ILE A 20 -14.58 -5.68 4.82
N ILE A 21 -13.46 -5.18 4.29
CA ILE A 21 -12.43 -6.02 3.68
C ILE A 21 -11.85 -6.98 4.73
N TRP A 22 -11.50 -6.49 5.91
CA TRP A 22 -10.92 -7.31 6.97
C TRP A 22 -11.87 -8.42 7.44
N PHE A 23 -13.13 -8.08 7.75
CA PHE A 23 -14.12 -9.07 8.13
C PHE A 23 -14.45 -10.04 7.00
N GLY A 24 -14.49 -9.56 5.75
CA GLY A 24 -14.66 -10.40 4.57
C GLY A 24 -13.55 -11.44 4.43
N LEU A 25 -12.30 -11.04 4.63
CA LEU A 25 -11.15 -11.95 4.61
C LEU A 25 -11.23 -13.00 5.73
N ARG A 26 -11.57 -12.60 6.96
CA ARG A 26 -11.73 -13.55 8.09
C ARG A 26 -12.78 -14.62 7.79
N ILE A 27 -13.90 -14.23 7.22
CA ILE A 27 -14.97 -15.17 6.83
C ILE A 27 -14.51 -16.05 5.68
N ALA A 28 -13.89 -15.48 4.65
CA ALA A 28 -13.45 -16.22 3.46
C ALA A 28 -12.38 -17.27 3.80
N PHE A 29 -11.45 -16.94 4.69
CA PHE A 29 -10.37 -17.84 5.09
C PHE A 29 -10.68 -18.66 6.35
N GLY A 30 -11.77 -18.36 7.07
CA GLY A 30 -12.20 -19.10 8.26
C GLY A 30 -11.22 -19.03 9.43
N THR A 31 -10.42 -17.98 9.51
CA THR A 31 -9.43 -17.77 10.57
C THR A 31 -9.39 -16.31 10.99
N ASP A 32 -9.05 -16.05 12.24
CA ASP A 32 -8.93 -14.70 12.77
C ASP A 32 -7.82 -13.89 12.09
N ASN A 33 -6.74 -14.56 11.75
CA ASN A 33 -5.60 -13.96 11.03
C ASN A 33 -5.24 -14.82 9.82
N PRO A 34 -5.64 -14.42 8.60
CA PRO A 34 -5.32 -15.18 7.40
C PRO A 34 -3.87 -15.02 6.93
N PHE A 35 -3.10 -14.08 7.49
CA PHE A 35 -1.74 -13.80 7.05
C PHE A 35 -0.73 -13.93 8.18
N TYR A 36 0.33 -14.71 7.94
CA TYR A 36 1.46 -14.87 8.85
C TYR A 36 2.77 -14.61 8.12
N VAL A 37 3.73 -14.00 8.82
CA VAL A 37 5.08 -13.79 8.30
C VAL A 37 6.02 -14.81 8.91
N VAL A 38 6.75 -15.53 8.08
CA VAL A 38 7.76 -16.49 8.53
C VAL A 38 8.90 -15.73 9.22
N SER A 39 9.16 -16.05 10.48
CA SER A 39 10.13 -15.36 11.34
C SER A 39 11.42 -16.15 11.59
N SER A 40 11.46 -17.44 11.25
CA SER A 40 12.61 -18.31 11.49
C SER A 40 12.86 -19.26 10.31
N GLY A 41 14.06 -19.79 10.22
CA GLY A 41 14.47 -20.71 9.14
C GLY A 41 14.08 -22.18 9.37
N SER A 42 13.20 -22.49 10.34
CA SER A 42 12.85 -23.90 10.67
C SER A 42 12.21 -24.67 9.51
N MET A 43 11.66 -23.95 8.53
CA MET A 43 11.00 -24.53 7.36
C MET A 43 11.81 -24.37 6.06
N GLU A 44 13.04 -23.90 6.14
CA GLU A 44 13.91 -23.83 4.97
C GLU A 44 14.22 -25.22 4.42
N PRO A 45 14.38 -25.37 3.10
CA PRO A 45 14.30 -24.33 2.05
C PRO A 45 12.87 -24.04 1.56
N ASN A 46 11.86 -24.75 2.04
CA ASN A 46 10.49 -24.64 1.50
C ASN A 46 9.79 -23.32 1.86
N LEU A 47 10.03 -22.79 3.06
CA LEU A 47 9.58 -21.46 3.49
C LEU A 47 10.78 -20.69 4.01
N ASN A 48 10.99 -19.51 3.46
CA ASN A 48 12.10 -18.64 3.85
C ASN A 48 11.63 -17.56 4.82
N VAL A 49 12.57 -17.03 5.60
CA VAL A 49 12.28 -15.89 6.47
C VAL A 49 11.77 -14.72 5.63
N PHE A 50 10.72 -14.05 6.11
CA PHE A 50 9.94 -12.99 5.45
C PHE A 50 8.99 -13.43 4.33
N ASP A 51 8.80 -14.72 4.11
CA ASP A 51 7.66 -15.19 3.33
C ASP A 51 6.36 -14.86 4.06
N VAL A 52 5.32 -14.49 3.32
CA VAL A 52 3.97 -14.32 3.85
C VAL A 52 3.15 -15.53 3.52
N LEU A 53 2.59 -16.14 4.53
CA LEU A 53 1.72 -17.30 4.41
C LEU A 53 0.27 -16.86 4.39
N VAL A 54 -0.50 -17.41 3.45
CA VAL A 54 -1.96 -17.31 3.43
C VAL A 54 -2.51 -18.59 4.05
N VAL A 55 -3.19 -18.45 5.17
CA VAL A 55 -3.67 -19.55 5.99
C VAL A 55 -5.17 -19.71 5.87
N GLN A 56 -5.62 -20.92 5.71
CA GLN A 56 -7.02 -21.29 5.57
C GLN A 56 -7.44 -22.15 6.77
N GLY A 57 -8.33 -21.62 7.62
CA GLY A 57 -8.88 -22.31 8.77
C GLY A 57 -10.18 -23.07 8.46
N ASN A 58 -10.74 -22.88 7.25
CA ASN A 58 -11.93 -23.61 6.80
C ASN A 58 -11.67 -25.09 6.54
N ASP A 59 -10.41 -25.49 6.38
CA ASP A 59 -10.05 -26.91 6.27
C ASP A 59 -10.19 -27.55 7.67
N PRO A 60 -11.11 -28.51 7.83
CA PRO A 60 -11.31 -29.17 9.13
C PRO A 60 -10.04 -29.89 9.56
N PHE A 61 -9.71 -29.82 10.84
CA PHE A 61 -8.55 -30.49 11.42
C PHE A 61 -8.54 -32.01 11.10
N ASP A 62 -9.70 -32.63 11.10
CA ASP A 62 -9.86 -34.06 10.83
C ASP A 62 -9.48 -34.49 9.40
N LYS A 63 -9.27 -33.55 8.50
CA LYS A 63 -8.81 -33.78 7.11
C LYS A 63 -7.33 -33.53 6.90
N ILE A 64 -6.61 -33.15 7.94
CA ILE A 64 -5.18 -32.91 7.86
C ILE A 64 -4.44 -34.22 7.57
N GLN A 65 -3.49 -34.14 6.65
CA GLN A 65 -2.72 -35.29 6.19
C GLN A 65 -1.23 -35.08 6.43
N LYS A 66 -0.51 -36.18 6.48
CA LYS A 66 0.96 -36.16 6.48
C LYS A 66 1.47 -35.39 5.25
N GLY A 67 2.40 -34.47 5.51
CA GLY A 67 2.98 -33.61 4.48
C GLY A 67 2.34 -32.21 4.41
N ASP A 68 1.15 -32.01 4.97
CA ASP A 68 0.53 -30.68 5.04
C ASP A 68 1.37 -29.72 5.88
N ILE A 69 1.42 -28.46 5.45
CA ILE A 69 2.03 -27.38 6.26
C ILE A 69 0.90 -26.70 7.00
N ILE A 70 0.97 -26.71 8.32
CA ILE A 70 -0.05 -26.15 9.20
C ILE A 70 0.50 -25.05 10.09
N VAL A 71 -0.41 -24.16 10.48
CA VAL A 71 -0.19 -23.11 11.46
C VAL A 71 -0.93 -23.51 12.72
N PHE A 72 -0.25 -23.45 13.85
CA PHE A 72 -0.82 -23.88 15.13
C PHE A 72 -0.18 -23.13 16.31
N ASN A 73 -0.89 -23.07 17.43
CA ASN A 73 -0.34 -22.57 18.68
C ASN A 73 0.58 -23.62 19.30
N ARG A 74 1.69 -23.21 19.88
CA ARG A 74 2.56 -24.13 20.61
C ARG A 74 1.77 -24.86 21.71
N PRO A 75 1.78 -26.21 21.75
CA PRO A 75 1.03 -26.97 22.77
C PRO A 75 1.38 -26.59 24.20
N THR A 76 2.67 -26.39 24.47
CA THR A 76 3.12 -25.98 25.80
C THR A 76 3.11 -24.45 25.91
N GLY A 77 2.09 -23.90 26.60
CA GLY A 77 2.02 -22.49 26.97
C GLY A 77 1.30 -21.58 25.99
N HIS A 78 0.99 -22.00 24.76
CA HIS A 78 0.27 -21.21 23.73
C HIS A 78 0.84 -19.79 23.50
N ASP A 79 2.13 -19.62 23.80
CA ASP A 79 2.81 -18.31 23.80
C ASP A 79 3.30 -17.86 22.42
N ARG A 80 3.26 -18.75 21.45
CA ARG A 80 3.69 -18.47 20.07
C ARG A 80 2.95 -19.32 19.04
N VAL A 81 2.83 -18.75 17.85
CA VAL A 81 2.34 -19.44 16.66
C VAL A 81 3.52 -20.07 15.92
N ILE A 82 3.33 -21.31 15.50
CA ILE A 82 4.34 -22.14 14.81
C ILE A 82 3.78 -22.55 13.45
N VAL A 83 4.68 -22.66 12.49
CA VAL A 83 4.38 -23.17 11.14
C VAL A 83 5.34 -24.32 10.87
N HIS A 84 4.84 -25.53 10.86
CA HIS A 84 5.62 -26.72 10.57
C HIS A 84 4.83 -27.71 9.70
N ARG A 85 5.55 -28.71 9.19
CA ARG A 85 4.96 -29.77 8.35
C ARG A 85 4.49 -30.92 9.21
N VAL A 86 3.33 -31.47 8.89
CA VAL A 86 2.82 -32.70 9.51
C VAL A 86 3.73 -33.87 9.11
N ALA A 87 4.44 -34.39 10.12
CA ALA A 87 5.38 -35.50 9.93
C ALA A 87 4.70 -36.85 10.15
N GLU A 88 3.74 -36.93 11.07
CA GLU A 88 3.11 -38.19 11.47
C GLU A 88 1.74 -37.93 12.09
N ILE A 89 0.81 -38.85 11.91
CA ILE A 89 -0.45 -38.96 12.63
C ILE A 89 -0.21 -39.93 13.80
N LEU A 90 -0.40 -39.45 15.02
CA LEU A 90 -0.15 -40.21 16.23
C LEU A 90 -1.39 -41.01 16.69
N ASP A 91 -2.57 -40.42 16.50
CA ASP A 91 -3.85 -41.01 16.80
C ASP A 91 -4.89 -40.49 15.80
N ASP A 92 -5.86 -41.31 15.42
CA ASP A 92 -6.88 -40.96 14.46
C ASP A 92 -8.23 -40.60 15.11
N ASP A 93 -8.47 -41.01 16.36
CA ASP A 93 -9.73 -40.73 17.05
C ASP A 93 -9.55 -40.59 18.57
N PRO A 94 -9.43 -39.35 19.12
CA PRO A 94 -9.38 -38.07 18.36
C PRO A 94 -8.05 -37.89 17.63
N LEU A 95 -8.10 -37.18 16.50
CA LEU A 95 -6.90 -36.91 15.69
C LEU A 95 -5.84 -36.18 16.52
N VAL A 96 -4.66 -36.76 16.61
CA VAL A 96 -3.47 -36.17 17.22
C VAL A 96 -2.31 -36.29 16.25
N ILE A 97 -1.63 -35.20 16.00
CA ILE A 97 -0.56 -35.18 15.02
C ILE A 97 0.77 -34.71 15.62
N ARG A 98 1.84 -35.10 14.94
CA ARG A 98 3.21 -34.62 15.15
C ARG A 98 3.65 -33.83 13.95
N THR A 99 4.20 -32.64 14.18
CA THR A 99 4.81 -31.82 13.16
C THR A 99 6.32 -31.85 13.25
N LYS A 100 6.98 -31.31 12.25
CA LYS A 100 8.43 -31.09 12.24
C LYS A 100 8.77 -29.93 11.29
N GLY A 101 9.66 -29.05 11.67
CA GLY A 101 10.25 -28.07 10.78
C GLY A 101 11.11 -28.78 9.73
N ASP A 102 11.02 -28.35 8.47
CA ASP A 102 11.75 -28.99 7.36
C ASP A 102 13.28 -28.96 7.56
N ALA A 103 13.81 -27.87 8.14
CA ALA A 103 15.21 -27.73 8.49
C ALA A 103 15.63 -28.39 9.82
N ASN A 104 14.64 -28.81 10.64
CA ASN A 104 14.95 -29.38 11.94
C ASN A 104 15.35 -30.86 11.83
N PRO A 105 16.31 -31.35 12.63
CA PRO A 105 16.70 -32.75 12.61
C PRO A 105 15.61 -33.68 13.15
N ALA A 106 14.80 -33.21 14.13
CA ALA A 106 13.72 -33.96 14.76
C ALA A 106 12.61 -33.04 15.22
N SER A 107 11.43 -33.61 15.51
CA SER A 107 10.32 -32.94 16.20
C SER A 107 10.70 -32.59 17.63
N ILE A 108 10.26 -31.44 18.12
CA ILE A 108 10.59 -30.90 19.44
C ILE A 108 9.40 -31.17 20.39
N PRO A 109 9.57 -31.93 21.46
CA PRO A 109 8.49 -32.17 22.44
C PRO A 109 7.93 -30.87 23.03
N GLY A 110 6.60 -30.79 23.17
CA GLY A 110 5.93 -29.60 23.67
C GLY A 110 5.86 -28.41 22.68
N THR A 111 6.49 -28.58 21.52
CA THR A 111 6.41 -27.64 20.40
C THR A 111 5.73 -28.28 19.21
N ASP A 112 6.19 -29.44 18.79
CA ASP A 112 5.76 -30.13 17.58
C ASP A 112 4.73 -31.26 17.84
N PHE A 113 4.54 -31.64 19.09
CA PHE A 113 3.57 -32.63 19.50
C PHE A 113 3.28 -32.57 21.00
N PRO A 114 2.14 -33.06 21.47
CA PRO A 114 0.97 -33.44 20.67
C PRO A 114 0.25 -32.20 20.11
N ILE A 115 -0.17 -32.24 18.87
CA ILE A 115 -1.01 -31.20 18.26
C ILE A 115 -2.41 -31.76 18.10
N THR A 116 -3.39 -31.09 18.69
CA THR A 116 -4.81 -31.41 18.61
C THR A 116 -5.57 -30.28 17.91
N LYS A 117 -6.89 -30.40 17.84
CA LYS A 117 -7.75 -29.39 17.28
C LYS A 117 -7.65 -28.04 18.02
N ASP A 118 -7.33 -28.07 19.33
CA ASP A 118 -7.27 -26.85 20.15
C ASP A 118 -6.07 -25.97 19.80
N GLU A 119 -4.99 -26.55 19.33
CA GLU A 119 -3.81 -25.83 18.88
C GLU A 119 -3.92 -25.39 17.43
N TYR A 120 -4.76 -26.07 16.62
CA TYR A 120 -4.83 -25.84 15.19
C TYR A 120 -5.44 -24.48 14.84
N ILE A 121 -4.75 -23.73 13.97
CA ILE A 121 -5.22 -22.45 13.43
C ILE A 121 -5.67 -22.60 11.98
N GLY A 122 -4.93 -23.35 11.17
CA GLY A 122 -5.24 -23.54 9.78
C GLY A 122 -4.10 -24.14 8.97
N LYS A 123 -4.41 -24.50 7.73
CA LYS A 123 -3.47 -25.02 6.74
C LYS A 123 -2.93 -23.89 5.87
N VAL A 124 -1.66 -23.95 5.51
CA VAL A 124 -1.05 -23.01 4.56
C VAL A 124 -1.58 -23.32 3.16
N ALA A 125 -2.35 -22.39 2.59
CA ALA A 125 -2.91 -22.49 1.26
C ALA A 125 -1.98 -21.92 0.18
N TYR A 126 -1.34 -20.76 0.48
CA TYR A 126 -0.43 -20.08 -0.43
C TYR A 126 0.74 -19.49 0.32
N VAL A 127 1.87 -19.35 -0.40
CA VAL A 127 3.07 -18.68 0.09
C VAL A 127 3.39 -17.53 -0.86
N ILE A 128 3.56 -16.34 -0.31
CA ILE A 128 3.97 -15.16 -1.08
C ILE A 128 5.42 -14.84 -0.67
N PRO A 129 6.38 -15.13 -1.57
CA PRO A 129 7.80 -15.03 -1.22
C PRO A 129 8.20 -13.59 -0.88
N GLN A 130 8.94 -13.42 0.21
CA GLN A 130 9.67 -12.23 0.60
C GLN A 130 8.87 -10.93 0.77
N ILE A 131 7.55 -10.96 0.63
CA ILE A 131 6.71 -9.75 0.81
C ILE A 131 6.76 -9.24 2.26
N GLY A 132 7.07 -10.12 3.21
CA GLY A 132 7.25 -9.77 4.62
C GLY A 132 8.39 -8.78 4.89
N TYR A 133 9.35 -8.57 3.97
CA TYR A 133 10.34 -7.50 4.10
C TYR A 133 9.70 -6.11 4.24
N VAL A 134 8.54 -5.90 3.63
CA VAL A 134 7.79 -4.64 3.75
C VAL A 134 7.40 -4.38 5.20
N THR A 135 7.02 -5.42 5.95
CA THR A 135 6.67 -5.26 7.37
C THR A 135 7.89 -4.84 8.20
N ARG A 136 9.08 -5.31 7.85
CA ARG A 136 10.33 -4.92 8.52
C ARG A 136 10.68 -3.44 8.27
N ILE A 137 10.45 -2.95 7.04
CA ILE A 137 10.67 -1.53 6.71
C ILE A 137 9.67 -0.64 7.46
N LEU A 138 8.44 -1.16 7.69
CA LEU A 138 7.38 -0.43 8.40
C LEU A 138 7.46 -0.57 9.93
N THR A 139 8.48 -1.22 10.49
CA THR A 139 8.67 -1.28 11.94
C THR A 139 9.21 0.05 12.49
N PRO A 140 8.93 0.38 13.78
CA PRO A 140 9.52 1.53 14.43
C PRO A 140 11.06 1.51 14.39
N PRO A 141 11.75 2.64 14.16
CA PRO A 141 11.23 4.01 14.09
C PRO A 141 10.80 4.48 12.69
N ILE A 142 10.99 3.68 11.63
CA ILE A 142 10.83 4.12 10.23
C ILE A 142 9.37 4.49 9.91
N ASN A 143 8.40 3.73 10.43
CA ASN A 143 6.98 4.01 10.23
C ASN A 143 6.58 5.41 10.72
N TYR A 144 7.12 5.86 11.88
CA TYR A 144 6.84 7.21 12.39
C TYR A 144 7.38 8.30 11.46
N ILE A 145 8.56 8.08 10.87
CA ILE A 145 9.15 9.00 9.90
C ILE A 145 8.28 9.10 8.66
N ILE A 146 7.82 7.97 8.12
CA ILE A 146 6.94 7.92 6.95
C ILE A 146 5.63 8.65 7.24
N ILE A 147 4.99 8.39 8.39
CA ILE A 147 3.76 9.07 8.80
C ILE A 147 3.99 10.57 8.93
N ALA A 148 5.09 10.99 9.58
CA ALA A 148 5.43 12.40 9.75
C ALA A 148 5.62 13.11 8.40
N VAL A 149 6.29 12.47 7.44
CA VAL A 149 6.48 13.00 6.08
C VAL A 149 5.15 13.13 5.36
N ILE A 150 4.28 12.12 5.40
CA ILE A 150 2.96 12.16 4.76
C ILE A 150 2.11 13.29 5.35
N VAL A 151 2.06 13.40 6.69
CA VAL A 151 1.34 14.44 7.39
C VAL A 151 1.92 15.83 7.05
N GLY A 152 3.24 15.96 7.01
CA GLY A 152 3.93 17.19 6.62
C GLY A 152 3.56 17.64 5.20
N ILE A 153 3.54 16.72 4.24
CA ILE A 153 3.13 17.01 2.86
C ILE A 153 1.65 17.40 2.80
N MET A 154 0.78 16.74 3.55
CA MET A 154 -0.64 17.10 3.62
C MET A 154 -0.85 18.52 4.17
N ILE A 155 -0.17 18.86 5.26
CA ILE A 155 -0.19 20.19 5.86
C ILE A 155 0.34 21.24 4.87
N TYR A 156 1.47 20.98 4.24
CA TYR A 156 2.06 21.88 3.23
C TYR A 156 1.10 22.15 2.07
N LYS A 157 0.46 21.12 1.51
CA LYS A 157 -0.56 21.28 0.45
C LYS A 157 -1.78 22.05 0.92
N GLN A 158 -2.17 21.92 2.17
CA GLN A 158 -3.32 22.65 2.73
C GLN A 158 -3.01 24.13 2.93
N TYR A 159 -1.79 24.47 3.40
CA TYR A 159 -1.34 25.86 3.53
C TYR A 159 -1.15 26.54 2.18
N GLY A 160 -0.68 25.82 1.16
CA GLY A 160 -0.50 26.35 -0.20
C GLY A 160 -1.82 26.73 -0.89
N LYS A 161 -2.91 26.01 -0.63
CA LYS A 161 -4.24 26.31 -1.18
C LYS A 161 -4.90 27.56 -0.60
N ASN A 162 -4.49 28.01 0.57
CA ASN A 162 -5.06 29.20 1.22
C ASN A 162 -4.43 30.52 0.76
N LYS A 163 -3.30 30.50 0.04
CA LYS A 163 -2.64 31.72 -0.46
C LYS A 163 -3.14 32.22 -1.83
N THR A 164 -3.99 31.46 -2.54
CA THR A 164 -4.40 31.81 -3.90
C THR A 164 -5.83 32.36 -3.99
N LYS A 165 -6.41 32.83 -2.89
CA LYS A 165 -7.71 33.51 -2.87
C LYS A 165 -7.60 34.92 -2.31
N SER A 166 -6.67 35.71 -2.79
CA SER A 166 -6.78 37.18 -2.76
C SER A 166 -7.21 37.61 -4.17
N SER A 167 -8.49 37.77 -4.35
CA SER A 167 -9.04 38.45 -5.53
C SER A 167 -8.50 39.86 -5.58
N PRO A 168 -8.08 40.38 -6.75
CA PRO A 168 -7.78 41.79 -6.89
C PRO A 168 -9.08 42.59 -6.69
N VAL A 169 -9.06 43.50 -5.74
CA VAL A 169 -10.07 44.52 -5.57
C VAL A 169 -10.03 45.40 -6.83
N VAL A 170 -11.04 45.26 -7.65
CA VAL A 170 -11.30 46.22 -8.72
C VAL A 170 -11.86 47.47 -8.08
N LEU A 171 -11.02 48.49 -7.96
CA LEU A 171 -11.43 49.83 -7.58
C LEU A 171 -12.19 50.41 -8.80
N SER A 172 -13.50 50.39 -8.75
CA SER A 172 -14.34 51.14 -9.68
C SER A 172 -14.43 52.58 -9.21
N ASP A 173 -13.61 53.44 -9.79
CA ASP A 173 -13.82 54.88 -9.70
C ASP A 173 -15.08 55.24 -10.45
N GLN A 174 -16.12 55.60 -9.75
CA GLN A 174 -17.27 56.32 -10.28
C GLN A 174 -16.86 57.77 -10.50
N PHE A 175 -16.60 58.14 -11.74
CA PHE A 175 -16.54 59.55 -12.13
C PHE A 175 -17.83 59.87 -12.92
N THR A 176 -18.65 60.69 -12.33
CA THR A 176 -19.81 61.30 -12.97
C THR A 176 -19.33 62.49 -13.78
N PRO A 177 -19.68 62.64 -15.05
CA PRO A 177 -19.41 63.86 -15.77
C PRO A 177 -20.67 64.77 -15.75
N ALA A 178 -20.49 66.02 -15.31
CA ALA A 178 -21.38 67.12 -15.61
C ALA A 178 -20.94 67.79 -16.91
N ASN A 179 -21.89 67.76 -17.82
CA ASN A 179 -22.29 68.67 -18.89
C ASN A 179 -21.41 69.89 -19.25
N SER A 180 -21.06 69.98 -20.54
CA SER A 180 -21.41 71.14 -21.42
C SER A 180 -20.70 71.03 -22.79
N ASP A 181 -21.58 70.99 -23.78
CA ASP A 181 -21.57 71.61 -25.12
C ASP A 181 -20.28 72.09 -25.77
N ILE A 182 -20.16 71.74 -27.03
CA ILE A 182 -19.95 72.55 -28.24
C ILE A 182 -19.06 71.89 -29.29
N ALA A 183 -19.73 71.51 -30.36
CA ALA A 183 -19.48 71.70 -31.76
C ALA A 183 -18.14 71.42 -32.45
N GLU A 184 -18.34 70.72 -33.50
CA GLU A 184 -17.85 70.87 -34.87
C GLU A 184 -16.50 70.32 -35.33
N THR A 185 -16.67 69.45 -36.30
CA THR A 185 -16.07 69.48 -37.63
C THR A 185 -14.84 68.70 -37.98
N SER A 186 -15.07 67.88 -38.99
CA SER A 186 -14.21 67.37 -40.04
C SER A 186 -13.38 66.11 -39.88
N THR A 187 -13.88 65.12 -40.58
CA THR A 187 -13.17 64.09 -41.35
C THR A 187 -12.20 64.71 -42.45
N PRO A 188 -11.45 63.97 -43.23
CA PRO A 188 -11.00 62.55 -43.15
C PRO A 188 -9.52 62.42 -43.62
N SER A 189 -9.18 61.18 -43.90
CA SER A 189 -8.13 60.66 -44.80
C SER A 189 -6.88 60.08 -44.15
N GLU A 190 -6.79 58.84 -44.47
CA GLU A 190 -5.89 58.12 -45.37
C GLU A 190 -4.45 57.99 -44.85
N ILE A 191 -3.96 56.83 -44.88
CA ILE A 191 -3.23 55.99 -45.83
C ILE A 191 -2.46 54.99 -45.01
N GLU A 192 -2.76 53.70 -45.13
CA GLU A 192 -2.04 52.67 -45.89
C GLU A 192 -0.51 52.57 -45.64
N HIS A 193 -0.21 51.33 -45.45
CA HIS A 193 0.96 50.63 -45.98
C HIS A 193 2.25 50.63 -45.16
N PHE A 194 2.65 49.48 -44.83
CA PHE A 194 3.84 48.72 -45.25
C PHE A 194 3.96 47.53 -44.29
N ASN A 195 3.55 46.35 -44.64
CA ASN A 195 4.19 45.33 -45.46
C ASN A 195 5.66 45.08 -45.04
N ASP A 196 5.89 43.97 -44.48
CA ASP A 196 6.48 42.76 -45.08
C ASP A 196 8.01 42.69 -45.04
N LEU A 197 8.44 41.48 -45.01
CA LEU A 197 9.81 40.98 -45.22
C LEU A 197 10.64 40.93 -43.93
N SER A 198 11.16 39.83 -43.54
CA SER A 198 11.66 38.63 -44.22
C SER A 198 11.99 37.62 -43.14
N LYS A 199 11.57 36.40 -43.10
CA LYS A 199 11.95 35.27 -43.95
C LYS A 199 13.47 35.13 -44.20
N SER A 200 13.92 33.95 -43.83
CA SER A 200 15.13 33.30 -44.33
C SER A 200 16.37 33.57 -43.48
N SER A 201 17.13 32.68 -43.13
CA SER A 201 17.68 31.49 -43.76
C SER A 201 18.32 30.61 -42.74
N GLU A 202 18.03 29.35 -42.82
CA GLU A 202 18.93 28.33 -43.39
C GLU A 202 20.04 27.96 -42.43
N ASN A 203 19.97 26.75 -41.95
CA ASN A 203 20.33 25.48 -42.59
C ASN A 203 21.85 25.28 -42.68
N SER A 204 22.15 24.09 -42.50
CA SER A 204 23.42 23.41 -42.82
C SER A 204 24.37 23.34 -41.63
N GLU A 205 24.85 22.29 -41.33
CA GLU A 205 25.33 21.05 -41.89
C GLU A 205 26.24 20.50 -40.82
N SER A 206 26.14 19.38 -40.55
CA SER A 206 26.55 18.07 -41.06
C SER A 206 27.68 17.50 -40.23
N LYS A 207 27.43 16.28 -39.97
CA LYS A 207 28.31 15.14 -40.22
C LYS A 207 29.64 15.06 -39.51
N GLU A 208 29.77 13.89 -39.09
CA GLU A 208 30.89 12.94 -39.27
C GLU A 208 31.87 12.96 -38.13
N SER A 209 32.30 11.91 -37.53
CA SER A 209 32.57 10.55 -37.90
C SER A 209 32.97 9.83 -36.60
N GLU A 210 32.48 8.67 -36.38
CA GLU A 210 33.16 7.40 -36.63
C GLU A 210 34.52 7.21 -36.00
N ARG A 211 34.59 6.08 -35.33
CA ARG A 211 35.69 5.14 -35.14
C ARG A 211 36.50 5.23 -33.87
N LYS A 212 36.50 4.18 -33.31
CA LYS A 212 37.40 2.99 -33.08
C LYS A 212 37.79 2.83 -31.66
N GLU A 213 37.51 1.64 -31.24
CA GLU A 213 38.44 0.57 -30.83
C GLU A 213 39.37 0.94 -29.67
N THR A 214 39.19 0.34 -28.59
CA THR A 214 39.68 -0.97 -28.19
C THR A 214 38.85 -1.56 -27.08
#